data_efee74c77ccd36c7a1fe07b8be1cb5b3
#
_entry.id   efee74c77ccd36c7a1fe07b8be1cb5b3
#
_cell.length_a   1.000
_cell.length_b   1.000
_cell.length_c   1.000
_cell.angle_alpha   90.00
_cell.angle_beta   90.00
_cell.angle_gamma   90.00
#
_symmetry.space_group_name_H-M   'P 1'
#
loop_
_entity.id
_entity.type
_entity.pdbx_description
1 polymer ?
#
loop_
_entity_poly.entity_id
_entity_poly.type
_entity_poly.pdbx_seq_one_letter_code
_entity_poly.pdbx_strand_id
1 'polypeptide(L)'
;MPKKKKDQRPVAGKLDENVHIKGAGTVQTEPIVDTLKSNYMPYAMSVILSRALPEIDGFKPSHRKLLYTMYNMKLLTGGFIKSANIVGRTMQLNPHGDAAIYDTMIRLSRGNESLLYPYVESKGNFGKAYSKNMMYAASRYTEAKLAPICRELFDDINKEIGRASCRERV
;
A
#
# COMPACT_ATOMS: atom_id res chain seq x y z
N MET A 1 -3.86 0.37 -62.67
CA MET A 1 -3.33 0.49 -61.29
C MET A 1 -4.18 1.48 -60.53
N PRO A 2 -4.92 1.10 -59.49
CA PRO A 2 -5.76 2.02 -58.73
C PRO A 2 -4.89 2.85 -57.77
N LYS A 3 -5.07 4.16 -57.82
CA LYS A 3 -4.39 5.13 -56.96
C LYS A 3 -4.87 4.92 -55.49
N LYS A 4 -3.93 4.66 -54.57
CA LYS A 4 -4.18 4.62 -53.13
C LYS A 4 -4.75 5.97 -52.66
N LYS A 5 -5.97 5.97 -52.13
CA LYS A 5 -6.53 7.10 -51.36
C LYS A 5 -5.62 7.36 -50.16
N LYS A 6 -5.05 8.57 -50.08
CA LYS A 6 -4.37 9.07 -48.89
C LYS A 6 -5.40 9.15 -47.76
N ASP A 7 -5.16 8.42 -46.71
CA ASP A 7 -5.89 8.49 -45.44
C ASP A 7 -5.68 9.90 -44.85
N GLN A 8 -6.66 10.76 -45.07
CA GLN A 8 -6.67 12.08 -44.46
C GLN A 8 -7.16 11.90 -43.00
N ARG A 9 -6.22 11.69 -42.08
CA ARG A 9 -6.52 11.87 -40.66
C ARG A 9 -7.03 13.30 -40.49
N PRO A 10 -8.13 13.51 -39.74
CA PRO A 10 -8.61 14.86 -39.48
C PRO A 10 -7.50 15.65 -38.79
N VAL A 11 -7.08 16.72 -39.47
CA VAL A 11 -6.20 17.74 -38.89
C VAL A 11 -6.95 18.28 -37.66
N ALA A 12 -6.31 18.22 -36.50
CA ALA A 12 -6.85 18.76 -35.27
C ALA A 12 -7.35 20.20 -35.54
N GLY A 13 -8.67 20.36 -35.52
CA GLY A 13 -9.26 21.69 -35.61
C GLY A 13 -8.70 22.57 -34.50
N LYS A 14 -8.45 23.83 -34.81
CA LYS A 14 -8.13 24.85 -33.81
C LYS A 14 -9.19 24.73 -32.69
N LEU A 15 -8.72 24.39 -31.50
CA LEU A 15 -9.56 24.35 -30.31
C LEU A 15 -10.02 25.78 -30.05
N ASP A 16 -11.33 25.99 -30.07
CA ASP A 16 -11.92 27.31 -29.88
C ASP A 16 -11.61 27.81 -28.47
N GLU A 17 -11.34 29.12 -28.44
CA GLU A 17 -10.96 29.87 -27.27
C GLU A 17 -11.98 29.76 -26.11
N ASN A 18 -11.50 29.89 -24.90
CA ASN A 18 -12.22 29.87 -23.63
C ASN A 18 -13.69 30.33 -23.71
N VAL A 19 -14.61 29.42 -23.49
CA VAL A 19 -16.05 29.71 -23.43
C VAL A 19 -16.43 30.10 -22.00
N HIS A 20 -16.88 31.33 -21.81
CA HIS A 20 -17.37 31.79 -20.52
C HIS A 20 -18.85 31.40 -20.35
N ILE A 21 -19.13 30.48 -19.42
CA ILE A 21 -20.52 30.08 -19.09
C ILE A 21 -20.95 30.84 -17.84
N LYS A 22 -22.07 31.58 -17.96
CA LYS A 22 -22.66 32.35 -16.87
C LYS A 22 -23.00 31.43 -15.68
N GLY A 23 -22.32 31.62 -14.55
CA GLY A 23 -22.51 30.80 -13.34
C GLY A 23 -21.58 29.60 -13.16
N ALA A 24 -20.81 29.21 -14.19
CA ALA A 24 -19.85 28.10 -14.12
C ALA A 24 -18.39 28.54 -14.34
N GLY A 25 -18.15 29.81 -14.66
CA GLY A 25 -16.81 30.32 -14.92
C GLY A 25 -16.35 30.12 -16.37
N THR A 26 -15.04 30.13 -16.58
CA THR A 26 -14.42 29.97 -17.90
C THR A 26 -14.14 28.49 -18.16
N VAL A 27 -14.72 27.94 -19.22
CA VAL A 27 -14.47 26.58 -19.67
C VAL A 27 -13.38 26.63 -20.73
N GLN A 28 -12.31 25.90 -20.50
CA GLN A 28 -11.22 25.69 -21.45
C GLN A 28 -11.38 24.34 -22.13
N THR A 29 -11.20 24.31 -23.44
CA THR A 29 -11.15 23.05 -24.20
C THR A 29 -9.71 22.58 -24.25
N GLU A 30 -9.44 21.44 -23.62
CA GLU A 30 -8.12 20.85 -23.52
C GLU A 30 -8.11 19.45 -24.15
N PRO A 31 -7.04 19.06 -24.88
CA PRO A 31 -6.93 17.70 -25.39
C PRO A 31 -6.94 16.70 -24.24
N ILE A 32 -7.76 15.67 -24.35
CA ILE A 32 -7.87 14.63 -23.31
C ILE A 32 -6.52 13.96 -22.99
N VAL A 33 -5.64 13.88 -23.96
CA VAL A 33 -4.30 13.30 -23.80
C VAL A 33 -3.46 14.14 -22.85
N ASP A 34 -3.51 15.47 -22.96
CA ASP A 34 -2.71 16.36 -22.12
C ASP A 34 -3.31 16.44 -20.70
N THR A 35 -4.64 16.46 -20.59
CA THR A 35 -5.34 16.33 -19.30
C THR A 35 -5.01 15.01 -18.60
N LEU A 36 -5.00 13.89 -19.34
CA LEU A 36 -4.62 12.59 -18.77
C LEU A 36 -3.16 12.58 -18.31
N LYS A 37 -2.23 13.12 -19.11
CA LYS A 37 -0.82 13.19 -18.72
C LYS A 37 -0.62 14.02 -17.45
N SER A 38 -1.19 15.22 -17.39
CA SER A 38 -1.03 16.11 -16.25
C SER A 38 -1.64 15.56 -14.97
N ASN A 39 -2.81 14.93 -15.05
CA ASN A 39 -3.51 14.39 -13.88
C ASN A 39 -3.04 12.98 -13.49
N TYR A 40 -2.61 12.16 -14.45
CA TYR A 40 -2.17 10.80 -14.17
C TYR A 40 -0.78 10.75 -13.53
N MET A 41 0.12 11.63 -13.91
CA MET A 41 1.48 11.66 -13.35
C MET A 41 1.51 11.85 -11.82
N PRO A 42 0.81 12.83 -11.23
CA PRO A 42 0.73 12.96 -9.77
C PRO A 42 0.14 11.72 -9.09
N TYR A 43 -0.87 11.11 -9.69
CA TYR A 43 -1.45 9.86 -9.19
C TYR A 43 -0.44 8.71 -9.23
N ALA A 44 0.22 8.50 -10.36
CA ALA A 44 1.22 7.45 -10.53
C ALA A 44 2.38 7.62 -9.53
N MET A 45 2.89 8.85 -9.38
CA MET A 45 3.94 9.16 -8.40
C MET A 45 3.48 8.89 -6.96
N SER A 46 2.26 9.27 -6.61
CA SER A 46 1.74 9.00 -5.27
C SER A 46 1.63 7.49 -4.98
N VAL A 47 1.19 6.70 -5.96
CA VAL A 47 1.10 5.23 -5.82
C VAL A 47 2.49 4.61 -5.71
N ILE A 48 3.46 5.08 -6.48
CA ILE A 48 4.84 4.58 -6.42
C ILE A 48 5.42 4.85 -5.03
N LEU A 49 5.40 6.11 -4.58
CA LEU A 49 6.05 6.53 -3.34
C LEU A 49 5.35 6.03 -2.07
N SER A 50 4.02 6.04 -2.05
CA SER A 50 3.26 5.75 -0.82
C SER A 50 2.74 4.32 -0.70
N ARG A 51 2.86 3.51 -1.76
CA ARG A 51 2.24 2.18 -1.78
C ARG A 51 3.12 1.08 -2.37
N ALA A 52 3.76 1.32 -3.51
CA ALA A 52 4.38 0.25 -4.30
C ALA A 52 5.82 -0.03 -3.91
N LEU A 53 6.62 1.00 -3.66
CA LEU A 53 8.04 0.84 -3.35
C LEU A 53 8.24 0.50 -1.88
N PRO A 54 9.01 -0.56 -1.58
CA PRO A 54 9.51 -0.79 -0.23
C PRO A 54 10.63 0.21 0.08
N GLU A 55 10.77 0.56 1.35
CA GLU A 55 11.90 1.34 1.82
C GLU A 55 13.15 0.45 2.00
N ILE A 56 14.25 1.03 2.51
CA ILE A 56 15.54 0.36 2.66
C ILE A 56 15.48 -0.92 3.50
N ASP A 57 14.53 -1.01 4.41
CA ASP A 57 14.26 -2.18 5.25
C ASP A 57 13.38 -3.25 4.57
N GLY A 58 12.98 -3.03 3.32
CA GLY A 58 12.13 -3.93 2.56
C GLY A 58 10.64 -3.85 2.88
N PHE A 59 10.22 -2.99 3.80
CA PHE A 59 8.81 -2.84 4.15
C PHE A 59 8.10 -1.78 3.33
N LYS A 60 6.90 -2.12 2.89
CA LYS A 60 5.94 -1.16 2.34
C LYS A 60 5.23 -0.41 3.47
N PRO A 61 4.66 0.77 3.22
CA PRO A 61 3.93 1.53 4.24
C PRO A 61 2.83 0.74 4.95
N SER A 62 2.14 -0.17 4.25
CA SER A 62 1.13 -1.04 4.86
C SER A 62 1.71 -2.02 5.89
N HIS A 63 2.88 -2.59 5.60
CA HIS A 63 3.58 -3.47 6.53
C HIS A 63 3.98 -2.72 7.81
N ARG A 64 4.54 -1.52 7.66
CA ARG A 64 4.93 -0.68 8.81
C ARG A 64 3.76 -0.33 9.69
N LYS A 65 2.64 0.11 9.11
CA LYS A 65 1.43 0.46 9.86
C LYS A 65 0.91 -0.71 10.67
N LEU A 66 0.91 -1.91 10.10
CA LEU A 66 0.49 -3.13 10.80
C LEU A 66 1.43 -3.46 11.96
N LEU A 67 2.74 -3.55 11.69
CA LEU A 67 3.74 -3.88 12.71
C LEU A 67 3.77 -2.84 13.83
N TYR A 68 3.68 -1.55 13.50
CA TYR A 68 3.61 -0.46 14.46
C TYR A 68 2.36 -0.54 15.34
N THR A 69 1.20 -0.87 14.76
CA THR A 69 -0.03 -1.09 15.55
C THR A 69 0.16 -2.24 16.53
N MET A 70 0.74 -3.35 16.08
CA MET A 70 1.01 -4.50 16.95
C MET A 70 2.01 -4.15 18.06
N TYR A 71 3.02 -3.33 17.78
CA TYR A 71 3.96 -2.83 18.76
C TYR A 71 3.26 -1.95 19.82
N ASN A 72 2.41 -1.00 19.41
CA ASN A 72 1.62 -0.16 20.32
C ASN A 72 0.65 -0.97 21.20
N MET A 73 0.18 -2.10 20.70
CA MET A 73 -0.60 -3.07 21.46
C MET A 73 0.24 -3.90 22.43
N LYS A 74 1.55 -3.64 22.53
CA LYS A 74 2.52 -4.37 23.38
C LYS A 74 2.59 -5.88 23.09
N LEU A 75 2.36 -6.28 21.83
CA LEU A 75 2.36 -7.68 21.42
C LEU A 75 3.76 -8.28 21.29
N LEU A 76 4.81 -7.51 21.52
CA LEU A 76 6.19 -8.00 21.56
C LEU A 76 6.47 -8.79 22.85
N THR A 77 5.95 -8.28 23.97
CA THR A 77 6.11 -8.89 25.31
C THR A 77 4.83 -9.55 25.80
N GLY A 78 3.70 -9.24 25.16
CA GLY A 78 2.39 -9.74 25.52
C GLY A 78 2.07 -11.13 24.96
N GLY A 79 0.87 -11.59 25.27
CA GLY A 79 0.32 -12.83 24.75
C GLY A 79 -0.31 -12.69 23.36
N PHE A 80 -0.76 -13.81 22.82
CA PHE A 80 -1.50 -13.81 21.58
C PHE A 80 -2.85 -13.09 21.70
N ILE A 81 -3.18 -12.30 20.69
CA ILE A 81 -4.46 -11.61 20.58
C ILE A 81 -5.14 -11.99 19.27
N LYS A 82 -6.46 -11.97 19.25
CA LYS A 82 -7.27 -12.26 18.05
C LYS A 82 -6.86 -11.35 16.89
N SER A 83 -6.62 -11.96 15.75
CA SER A 83 -6.21 -11.25 14.54
C SER A 83 -7.23 -10.18 14.11
N ALA A 84 -8.52 -10.43 14.32
CA ALA A 84 -9.57 -9.45 14.05
C ALA A 84 -9.42 -8.16 14.87
N ASN A 85 -8.96 -8.24 16.12
CA ASN A 85 -8.71 -7.05 16.95
C ASN A 85 -7.50 -6.24 16.43
N ILE A 86 -6.44 -6.94 16.03
CA ILE A 86 -5.25 -6.30 15.44
C ILE A 86 -5.63 -5.58 14.15
N VAL A 87 -6.38 -6.25 13.27
CA VAL A 87 -6.87 -5.69 12.01
C VAL A 87 -7.72 -4.43 12.26
N GLY A 88 -8.69 -4.51 13.18
CA GLY A 88 -9.56 -3.39 13.53
C GLY A 88 -8.78 -2.17 14.04
N ARG A 89 -7.75 -2.36 14.87
CA ARG A 89 -6.89 -1.26 15.32
C ARG A 89 -6.01 -0.71 14.20
N THR A 90 -5.53 -1.57 13.31
CA THR A 90 -4.70 -1.14 12.17
C THR A 90 -5.51 -0.28 11.19
N MET A 91 -6.80 -0.53 11.04
CA MET A 91 -7.69 0.29 10.20
C MET A 91 -7.73 1.77 10.61
N GLN A 92 -7.44 2.10 11.86
CA GLN A 92 -7.34 3.49 12.33
C GLN A 92 -6.18 4.24 11.68
N LEU A 93 -5.06 3.54 11.37
CA LEU A 93 -3.88 4.10 10.70
C LEU A 93 -3.90 3.87 9.18
N ASN A 94 -4.61 2.85 8.75
CA ASN A 94 -4.68 2.44 7.36
C ASN A 94 -6.14 2.26 6.93
N PRO A 95 -6.79 3.30 6.39
CA PRO A 95 -8.21 3.29 6.04
C PRO A 95 -8.47 2.47 4.77
N HIS A 96 -8.07 1.21 4.78
CA HIS A 96 -8.33 0.22 3.73
C HIS A 96 -9.13 -0.94 4.29
N GLY A 97 -9.65 -1.80 3.40
CA GLY A 97 -10.45 -2.95 3.80
C GLY A 97 -9.70 -3.92 4.72
N ASP A 98 -10.41 -4.49 5.66
CA ASP A 98 -9.91 -5.47 6.64
C ASP A 98 -9.22 -6.68 6.00
N ALA A 99 -9.74 -7.16 4.87
CA ALA A 99 -9.16 -8.28 4.12
C ALA A 99 -7.72 -8.00 3.70
N ALA A 100 -7.43 -6.81 3.16
CA ALA A 100 -6.07 -6.45 2.72
C ALA A 100 -5.07 -6.36 3.88
N ILE A 101 -5.51 -5.88 5.04
CA ILE A 101 -4.69 -5.83 6.26
C ILE A 101 -4.43 -7.24 6.78
N TYR A 102 -5.45 -8.09 6.78
CA TYR A 102 -5.31 -9.47 7.22
C TYR A 102 -4.40 -10.28 6.29
N ASP A 103 -4.54 -10.13 4.97
CA ASP A 103 -3.63 -10.74 3.99
C ASP A 103 -2.18 -10.32 4.20
N THR A 104 -1.96 -9.05 4.50
CA THR A 104 -0.63 -8.52 4.86
C THR A 104 -0.09 -9.21 6.10
N MET A 105 -0.90 -9.38 7.14
CA MET A 105 -0.49 -10.08 8.36
C MET A 105 -0.14 -11.53 8.10
N ILE A 106 -0.91 -12.22 7.26
CA ILE A 106 -0.63 -13.60 6.86
C ILE A 106 0.71 -13.70 6.15
N ARG A 107 1.00 -12.79 5.22
CA ARG A 107 2.29 -12.76 4.51
C ARG A 107 3.47 -12.53 5.46
N LEU A 108 3.32 -11.67 6.45
CA LEU A 108 4.36 -11.41 7.46
C LEU A 108 4.52 -12.54 8.48
N SER A 109 3.56 -13.45 8.58
CA SER A 109 3.65 -14.65 9.42
C SER A 109 4.28 -15.86 8.74
N ARG A 110 4.39 -15.83 7.41
CA ARG A 110 4.93 -16.92 6.62
C ARG A 110 6.42 -16.71 6.37
N GLY A 111 7.26 -17.45 7.06
CA GLY A 111 8.67 -17.58 6.72
C GLY A 111 8.88 -18.45 5.48
N ASN A 112 10.06 -18.33 4.88
CA ASN A 112 10.52 -19.11 3.71
C ASN A 112 9.78 -18.88 2.39
N GLU A 113 8.94 -17.86 2.30
CA GLU A 113 8.34 -17.41 1.03
C GLU A 113 8.95 -16.08 0.56
N SER A 114 8.45 -14.99 1.15
CA SER A 114 8.93 -13.64 0.88
C SER A 114 9.86 -13.11 1.97
N LEU A 115 9.88 -13.77 3.12
CA LEU A 115 10.64 -13.39 4.29
C LEU A 115 11.53 -14.54 4.75
N LEU A 116 12.78 -14.25 5.05
CA LEU A 116 13.68 -15.21 5.66
C LEU A 116 13.22 -15.60 7.08
N TYR A 117 12.78 -14.59 7.84
CA TYR A 117 12.20 -14.75 9.17
C TYR A 117 10.79 -14.17 9.23
N PRO A 118 9.83 -14.85 9.85
CA PRO A 118 8.51 -14.29 10.07
C PRO A 118 8.57 -13.17 11.12
N TYR A 119 7.92 -12.05 10.85
CA TYR A 119 7.78 -10.94 11.79
C TYR A 119 6.57 -11.09 12.71
N VAL A 120 5.63 -11.92 12.32
CA VAL A 120 4.41 -12.19 13.06
C VAL A 120 4.37 -13.67 13.43
N GLU A 121 4.32 -13.97 14.72
CA GLU A 121 4.01 -15.31 15.20
C GLU A 121 2.52 -15.54 15.16
N SER A 122 2.13 -16.66 14.59
CA SER A 122 0.75 -17.02 14.34
C SER A 122 0.30 -18.21 15.15
N LYS A 123 -0.94 -18.17 15.63
CA LYS A 123 -1.62 -19.30 16.27
C LYS A 123 -2.96 -19.54 15.59
N GLY A 124 -3.15 -20.76 15.11
CA GLY A 124 -4.31 -21.16 14.30
C GLY A 124 -3.91 -21.40 12.84
N ASN A 125 -4.91 -21.49 11.97
CA ASN A 125 -4.69 -21.78 10.57
C ASN A 125 -4.43 -20.51 9.75
N PHE A 126 -3.17 -20.21 9.48
CA PHE A 126 -2.72 -19.14 8.59
C PHE A 126 -2.46 -19.60 7.15
N GLY A 127 -2.90 -20.81 6.82
CA GLY A 127 -2.67 -21.41 5.49
C GLY A 127 -1.22 -21.83 5.28
N LYS A 128 -0.96 -22.43 4.13
CA LYS A 128 0.39 -22.81 3.70
C LYS A 128 0.60 -22.42 2.24
N ALA A 129 1.77 -21.90 1.93
CA ALA A 129 2.10 -21.38 0.60
C ALA A 129 2.06 -22.46 -0.48
N TYR A 130 2.55 -23.63 -0.16
CA TYR A 130 2.73 -24.73 -1.11
C TYR A 130 1.43 -25.51 -1.40
N SER A 131 0.32 -25.17 -0.77
CA SER A 131 -0.96 -25.88 -0.98
C SER A 131 -2.08 -24.89 -1.31
N LYS A 132 -2.56 -24.94 -2.54
CA LYS A 132 -3.71 -24.14 -2.99
C LYS A 132 -4.99 -24.43 -2.21
N ASN A 133 -5.11 -25.64 -1.65
CA ASN A 133 -6.29 -26.06 -0.92
C ASN A 133 -6.26 -25.71 0.57
N MET A 134 -5.12 -25.24 1.09
CA MET A 134 -4.97 -24.82 2.48
C MET A 134 -5.04 -23.31 2.61
N MET A 135 -6.21 -22.76 2.36
CA MET A 135 -6.48 -21.35 2.63
C MET A 135 -6.47 -21.08 4.14
N TYR A 136 -6.15 -19.85 4.49
CA TYR A 136 -6.17 -19.39 5.88
C TYR A 136 -7.61 -19.28 6.42
N ALA A 137 -7.75 -19.43 7.73
CA ALA A 137 -9.02 -19.23 8.41
C ALA A 137 -9.33 -17.73 8.56
N ALA A 138 -10.59 -17.39 8.77
CA ALA A 138 -11.00 -16.01 9.01
C ALA A 138 -10.31 -15.43 10.27
N SER A 139 -10.06 -14.12 10.28
CA SER A 139 -9.31 -13.39 11.31
C SER A 139 -9.88 -13.55 12.74
N ARG A 140 -11.16 -13.87 12.85
CA ARG A 140 -11.83 -14.14 14.13
C ARG A 140 -11.40 -15.45 14.79
N TYR A 141 -10.87 -16.41 14.03
CA TYR A 141 -10.47 -17.73 14.55
C TYR A 141 -8.97 -17.82 14.81
N THR A 142 -8.20 -16.86 14.33
CA THR A 142 -6.75 -16.85 14.43
C THR A 142 -6.25 -15.88 15.47
N GLU A 143 -5.07 -16.12 16.00
CA GLU A 143 -4.41 -15.27 16.97
C GLU A 143 -2.99 -14.97 16.48
N ALA A 144 -2.49 -13.77 16.79
CA ALA A 144 -1.16 -13.36 16.39
C ALA A 144 -0.47 -12.54 17.48
N LYS A 145 0.86 -12.55 17.45
CA LYS A 145 1.72 -11.65 18.22
C LYS A 145 2.96 -11.29 17.40
N LEU A 146 3.75 -10.32 17.85
CA LEU A 146 5.02 -9.99 17.21
C LEU A 146 6.08 -11.04 17.54
N ALA A 147 6.88 -11.38 16.53
CA ALA A 147 8.05 -12.22 16.74
C ALA A 147 9.17 -11.45 17.46
N PRO A 148 10.07 -12.13 18.20
CA PRO A 148 11.14 -11.47 18.94
C PRO A 148 12.07 -10.61 18.08
N ILE A 149 12.26 -10.96 16.79
CA ILE A 149 13.06 -10.18 15.85
C ILE A 149 12.56 -8.74 15.67
N CYS A 150 11.26 -8.50 15.90
CA CYS A 150 10.69 -7.16 15.83
C CYS A 150 11.23 -6.23 16.92
N ARG A 151 11.93 -6.74 17.95
CA ARG A 151 12.62 -5.90 18.92
C ARG A 151 13.68 -5.03 18.25
N GLU A 152 14.48 -5.61 17.37
CA GLU A 152 15.51 -4.90 16.63
C GLU A 152 14.94 -3.77 15.74
N LEU A 153 13.71 -3.95 15.26
CA LEU A 153 13.01 -2.95 14.46
C LEU A 153 12.52 -1.74 15.27
N PHE A 154 12.15 -1.97 16.53
CA PHE A 154 11.43 -0.97 17.35
C PHE A 154 12.21 -0.43 18.54
N ASP A 155 13.37 -0.98 18.86
CA ASP A 155 14.09 -0.66 20.09
C ASP A 155 14.45 0.83 20.18
N ASP A 156 14.73 1.47 19.04
CA ASP A 156 15.12 2.88 18.97
C ASP A 156 14.07 3.80 18.34
N ILE A 157 12.86 3.32 18.09
CA ILE A 157 11.81 4.10 17.41
C ILE A 157 11.49 5.42 18.11
N ASN A 158 11.65 5.48 19.42
CA ASN A 158 11.39 6.67 20.23
C ASN A 158 12.61 7.57 20.39
N LYS A 159 13.81 7.09 20.03
CA LYS A 159 15.06 7.79 20.32
C LYS A 159 15.58 8.63 19.17
N GLU A 160 15.26 8.30 17.91
CA GLU A 160 15.95 8.82 16.74
C GLU A 160 15.06 9.28 15.57
N ILE A 161 13.83 9.67 15.82
CA ILE A 161 12.90 10.15 14.76
C ILE A 161 13.52 11.28 13.90
N GLY A 162 14.37 12.12 14.51
CA GLY A 162 15.02 13.23 13.79
C GLY A 162 16.13 12.83 12.82
N ARG A 163 16.85 11.74 13.08
CA ARG A 163 17.99 11.32 12.24
C ARG A 163 17.59 10.51 11.02
N ALA A 164 16.57 9.68 11.13
CA ALA A 164 16.04 8.94 9.99
C ALA A 164 15.56 9.88 8.89
N SER A 165 14.83 10.94 9.25
CA SER A 165 14.34 11.92 8.28
C SER A 165 15.46 12.76 7.64
N CYS A 166 16.62 12.93 8.30
CA CYS A 166 17.76 13.64 7.73
C CYS A 166 18.56 12.78 6.74
N ARG A 167 18.59 11.47 6.91
CA ARG A 167 19.27 10.57 5.98
C ARG A 167 18.51 10.34 4.68
N GLU A 168 17.21 10.44 4.73
CA GLU A 168 16.36 10.30 3.54
C GLU A 168 16.39 11.50 2.59
N ARG A 169 17.05 12.60 2.97
CA ARG A 169 17.14 13.83 2.17
C ARG A 169 18.50 14.08 1.52
N VAL A 170 19.40 13.12 1.56
CA VAL A 170 20.70 13.24 0.89
C VAL A 170 20.73 12.38 -0.36
#